data_4b3504a84d4360c6ae6ff9556b50f417
#
_entry.id   4b3504a84d4360c6ae6ff9556b50f417
#
_cell.length_a   1.000
_cell.length_b   1.000
_cell.length_c   1.000
_cell.angle_alpha   90.00
_cell.angle_beta   90.00
_cell.angle_gamma   90.00
#
_symmetry.space_group_name_H-M   'P 1'
#
loop_
_entity.id
_entity.type
_entity.pdbx_description
1 polymer ?
#
loop_
_entity_poly.entity_id
_entity_poly.type
_entity_poly.pdbx_seq_one_letter_code
_entity_poly.pdbx_strand_id
1 'polypeptide(L)'
;EAILFALSVAVGITPTMLPMIVNVNLTKGTKTLAKKKTLVKNIQSIQNLGAIDVLCTDKTGTLTLDKIVLQKYINVEGKEDLSILEYAYLNSYYGTGMKNLVDKAVITYGNEHNIKEKIVDYEKVDEIPFDYTRKIMSVVVKHDDHYRIITKGALEEILKRCTTVKINGEHKDLTQNMIANINSNAKDLALQGMQVIALASKREYSGKDIFNSSDESEMVFIGFVAFLDPPKKDVKTTIKNLKEYGVTTKILTG
;
A
#
# COMPACT_ATOMS: atom_id res chain seq x y z
N GLU A 1 -70.40 16.95 21.83
CA GLU A 1 -69.65 17.99 21.09
C GLU A 1 -68.20 18.07 21.52
N ALA A 2 -67.84 18.11 22.83
CA ALA A 2 -66.46 18.21 23.29
C ALA A 2 -65.58 17.01 22.87
N ILE A 3 -66.12 15.78 22.87
CA ILE A 3 -65.40 14.56 22.44
C ILE A 3 -65.12 14.61 20.93
N LEU A 4 -66.06 15.03 20.12
CA LEU A 4 -65.88 15.16 18.68
C LEU A 4 -64.84 16.25 18.34
N PHE A 5 -64.87 17.36 19.06
CA PHE A 5 -63.86 18.40 18.92
C PHE A 5 -62.48 17.92 19.30
N ALA A 6 -62.32 17.26 20.44
CA ALA A 6 -61.04 16.67 20.89
C ALA A 6 -60.49 15.65 19.88
N LEU A 7 -61.35 14.79 19.31
CA LEU A 7 -60.99 13.82 18.30
C LEU A 7 -60.51 14.47 17.01
N SER A 8 -61.23 15.53 16.55
CA SER A 8 -60.84 16.29 15.36
C SER A 8 -59.48 16.98 15.52
N VAL A 9 -59.24 17.56 16.70
CA VAL A 9 -57.95 18.21 17.01
C VAL A 9 -56.83 17.13 17.07
N ALA A 10 -57.05 16.01 17.71
CA ALA A 10 -56.09 14.90 17.80
C ALA A 10 -55.72 14.38 16.39
N VAL A 11 -56.70 14.13 15.54
CA VAL A 11 -56.48 13.65 14.16
C VAL A 11 -55.78 14.70 13.32
N GLY A 12 -56.11 15.99 13.49
CA GLY A 12 -55.48 17.08 12.74
C GLY A 12 -54.00 17.36 13.14
N ILE A 13 -53.66 17.18 14.41
CA ILE A 13 -52.30 17.45 14.93
C ILE A 13 -51.35 16.26 14.70
N THR A 14 -51.85 15.01 14.77
CA THR A 14 -51.00 13.80 14.67
C THR A 14 -50.12 13.76 13.43
N PRO A 15 -50.57 14.07 12.19
CA PRO A 15 -49.74 14.03 11.01
C PRO A 15 -48.59 15.05 11.05
N THR A 16 -48.76 16.17 11.73
CA THR A 16 -47.74 17.24 11.80
C THR A 16 -46.70 16.99 12.92
N MET A 17 -47.10 16.29 13.98
CA MET A 17 -46.24 16.00 15.13
C MET A 17 -45.25 14.87 14.85
N LEU A 18 -45.60 13.89 14.03
CA LEU A 18 -44.78 12.73 13.74
C LEU A 18 -43.42 13.12 13.11
N PRO A 19 -43.31 13.94 12.06
CA PRO A 19 -42.06 14.38 11.54
C PRO A 19 -41.18 15.12 12.54
N MET A 20 -41.80 15.93 13.42
CA MET A 20 -41.09 16.66 14.48
C MET A 20 -40.44 15.70 15.49
N ILE A 21 -41.16 14.71 15.95
CA ILE A 21 -40.65 13.68 16.90
C ILE A 21 -39.46 12.91 16.26
N VAL A 22 -39.63 12.52 15.00
CA VAL A 22 -38.57 11.83 14.25
C VAL A 22 -37.33 12.70 14.16
N ASN A 23 -37.44 13.98 13.77
CA ASN A 23 -36.34 14.90 13.66
C ASN A 23 -35.60 15.14 14.99
N VAL A 24 -36.33 15.27 16.09
CA VAL A 24 -35.75 15.43 17.43
C VAL A 24 -34.93 14.18 17.81
N ASN A 25 -35.45 12.97 17.55
CA ASN A 25 -34.73 11.73 17.84
C ASN A 25 -33.49 11.56 16.96
N LEU A 26 -33.57 11.88 15.66
CA LEU A 26 -32.43 11.85 14.74
C LEU A 26 -31.35 12.87 15.15
N THR A 27 -31.77 14.06 15.63
CA THR A 27 -30.84 15.07 16.14
C THR A 27 -30.09 14.58 17.39
N LYS A 28 -30.79 13.89 18.31
CA LYS A 28 -30.13 13.24 19.46
C LYS A 28 -29.13 12.16 19.01
N GLY A 29 -29.52 11.34 18.03
CA GLY A 29 -28.64 10.34 17.41
C GLY A 29 -27.38 10.97 16.80
N THR A 30 -27.54 12.06 16.03
CA THR A 30 -26.42 12.83 15.45
C THR A 30 -25.44 13.32 16.51
N LYS A 31 -25.95 13.89 17.62
CA LYS A 31 -25.09 14.34 18.73
C LYS A 31 -24.32 13.19 19.37
N THR A 32 -24.93 12.02 19.49
CA THR A 32 -24.26 10.83 20.03
C THR A 32 -23.16 10.32 19.09
N LEU A 33 -23.42 10.31 17.78
CA LEU A 33 -22.43 9.94 16.77
C LEU A 33 -21.27 10.94 16.71
N ALA A 34 -21.57 12.24 16.83
CA ALA A 34 -20.55 13.30 16.88
C ALA A 34 -19.59 13.13 18.08
N LYS A 35 -20.09 12.76 19.26
CA LYS A 35 -19.26 12.43 20.43
C LYS A 35 -18.32 11.24 20.16
N LYS A 36 -18.72 10.33 19.26
CA LYS A 36 -17.90 9.21 18.78
C LYS A 36 -17.07 9.55 17.56
N LYS A 37 -16.83 10.84 17.29
CA LYS A 37 -16.02 11.35 16.16
C LYS A 37 -16.59 10.99 14.78
N THR A 38 -17.91 10.78 14.67
CA THR A 38 -18.59 10.49 13.41
C THR A 38 -19.36 11.73 12.96
N LEU A 39 -19.02 12.28 11.80
CA LEU A 39 -19.71 13.43 11.20
C LEU A 39 -20.86 12.94 10.32
N VAL A 40 -22.08 13.26 10.72
CA VAL A 40 -23.30 12.96 9.94
C VAL A 40 -23.57 14.11 9.00
N LYS A 41 -23.46 13.88 7.69
CA LYS A 41 -23.74 14.88 6.65
C LYS A 41 -25.23 14.98 6.32
N ASN A 42 -25.95 13.85 6.42
CA ASN A 42 -27.39 13.79 6.20
C ASN A 42 -28.05 13.07 7.37
N ILE A 43 -28.93 13.79 8.09
CA ILE A 43 -29.58 13.28 9.30
C ILE A 43 -30.51 12.07 9.00
N GLN A 44 -31.15 12.07 7.84
CA GLN A 44 -32.03 10.97 7.42
C GLN A 44 -31.27 9.64 7.22
N SER A 45 -29.98 9.71 6.84
CA SER A 45 -29.14 8.52 6.65
C SER A 45 -28.91 7.72 7.93
N ILE A 46 -29.19 8.30 9.12
CA ILE A 46 -29.05 7.58 10.40
C ILE A 46 -30.04 6.41 10.48
N GLN A 47 -31.24 6.57 9.95
CA GLN A 47 -32.25 5.51 9.93
C GLN A 47 -31.77 4.34 9.06
N ASN A 48 -31.23 4.65 7.87
CA ASN A 48 -30.71 3.64 6.95
C ASN A 48 -29.50 2.92 7.54
N LEU A 49 -28.62 3.64 8.24
CA LEU A 49 -27.44 3.05 8.89
C LEU A 49 -27.84 2.01 9.96
N GLY A 50 -28.94 2.21 10.67
CA GLY A 50 -29.45 1.26 11.65
C GLY A 50 -30.09 0.01 11.05
N ALA A 51 -30.36 0.00 9.75
CA ALA A 51 -31.06 -1.08 9.03
C ALA A 51 -30.14 -1.83 8.02
N ILE A 52 -28.84 -1.52 8.00
CA ILE A 52 -27.89 -2.19 7.09
C ILE A 52 -27.64 -3.63 7.56
N ASP A 53 -27.58 -4.55 6.63
CA ASP A 53 -27.18 -5.95 6.79
C ASP A 53 -25.83 -6.25 6.14
N VAL A 54 -25.36 -5.38 5.23
CA VAL A 54 -24.07 -5.50 4.55
C VAL A 54 -23.32 -4.16 4.59
N LEU A 55 -22.08 -4.22 5.10
CA LEU A 55 -21.14 -3.10 5.07
C LEU A 55 -20.01 -3.40 4.09
N CYS A 56 -19.90 -2.62 3.01
CA CYS A 56 -18.75 -2.65 2.12
C CYS A 56 -17.74 -1.61 2.61
N THR A 57 -16.51 -2.03 2.85
CA THR A 57 -15.43 -1.15 3.33
C THR A 57 -14.19 -1.29 2.47
N ASP A 58 -13.48 -0.19 2.24
CA ASP A 58 -12.16 -0.22 1.67
C ASP A 58 -11.15 -0.79 2.69
N LYS A 59 -10.11 -1.44 2.19
CA LYS A 59 -9.02 -1.98 3.01
C LYS A 59 -8.07 -0.87 3.46
N THR A 60 -7.49 -0.14 2.49
CA THR A 60 -6.37 0.77 2.72
C THR A 60 -6.83 2.09 3.36
N GLY A 61 -6.16 2.48 4.45
CA GLY A 61 -6.51 3.69 5.22
C GLY A 61 -7.78 3.58 6.08
N THR A 62 -8.68 2.62 5.77
CA THR A 62 -9.90 2.38 6.55
C THR A 62 -9.70 1.29 7.59
N LEU A 63 -9.39 0.08 7.16
CA LEU A 63 -9.09 -1.06 8.05
C LEU A 63 -7.61 -1.11 8.46
N THR A 64 -6.75 -0.48 7.68
CA THR A 64 -5.30 -0.39 7.91
C THR A 64 -4.88 1.00 8.37
N LEU A 65 -3.65 1.10 8.87
CA LEU A 65 -3.10 2.34 9.45
C LEU A 65 -2.72 3.40 8.39
N ASP A 66 -2.89 3.11 7.09
CA ASP A 66 -2.36 3.94 5.99
C ASP A 66 -0.84 4.19 6.15
N LYS A 67 -0.17 3.19 6.69
CA LYS A 67 1.27 3.20 6.94
C LYS A 67 1.87 1.91 6.43
N ILE A 68 2.57 1.99 5.32
CA ILE A 68 3.30 0.85 4.77
C ILE A 68 4.58 0.63 5.59
N VAL A 69 4.83 -0.62 5.97
CA VAL A 69 6.02 -1.03 6.72
C VAL A 69 6.77 -2.09 5.93
N LEU A 70 8.08 -1.91 5.76
CA LEU A 70 8.94 -2.94 5.19
C LEU A 70 9.01 -4.14 6.14
N GLN A 71 8.67 -5.32 5.65
CA GLN A 71 8.65 -6.56 6.43
C GLN A 71 9.76 -7.52 6.03
N LYS A 72 10.06 -7.62 4.73
CA LYS A 72 11.05 -8.56 4.22
C LYS A 72 11.85 -7.96 3.07
N TYR A 73 13.08 -8.40 2.96
CA TYR A 73 14.01 -8.14 1.86
C TYR A 73 14.71 -9.44 1.54
N ILE A 74 14.23 -10.14 0.53
CA ILE A 74 14.60 -11.52 0.25
C ILE A 74 15.20 -11.70 -1.14
N ASN A 75 16.17 -12.58 -1.24
CA ASN A 75 16.83 -12.97 -2.48
C ASN A 75 16.01 -14.01 -3.26
N VAL A 76 16.55 -14.46 -4.36
CA VAL A 76 15.92 -15.44 -5.27
C VAL A 76 15.63 -16.77 -4.58
N GLU A 77 16.41 -17.14 -3.58
CA GLU A 77 16.25 -18.36 -2.80
C GLU A 77 15.22 -18.22 -1.66
N GLY A 78 14.62 -17.04 -1.50
CA GLY A 78 13.66 -16.75 -0.42
C GLY A 78 14.31 -16.43 0.93
N LYS A 79 15.63 -16.20 0.98
CA LYS A 79 16.39 -15.86 2.19
C LYS A 79 16.53 -14.34 2.32
N GLU A 80 16.54 -13.86 3.55
CA GLU A 80 16.86 -12.46 3.83
C GLU A 80 18.31 -12.13 3.43
N ASP A 81 18.47 -11.02 2.71
CA ASP A 81 19.76 -10.55 2.22
C ASP A 81 19.84 -9.02 2.30
N LEU A 82 20.73 -8.55 3.15
CA LEU A 82 20.90 -7.13 3.43
C LEU A 82 21.27 -6.32 2.18
N SER A 83 21.95 -6.94 1.21
CA SER A 83 22.29 -6.26 -0.04
C SER A 83 21.05 -5.79 -0.81
N ILE A 84 19.93 -6.49 -0.69
CA ILE A 84 18.66 -6.11 -1.31
C ILE A 84 18.11 -4.83 -0.68
N LEU A 85 18.21 -4.72 0.65
CA LEU A 85 17.82 -3.51 1.36
C LEU A 85 18.70 -2.32 0.97
N GLU A 86 20.00 -2.53 0.76
CA GLU A 86 20.92 -1.50 0.28
C GLU A 86 20.51 -0.99 -1.10
N TYR A 87 20.20 -1.87 -2.06
CA TYR A 87 19.71 -1.48 -3.39
C TYR A 87 18.35 -0.77 -3.31
N ALA A 88 17.43 -1.27 -2.51
CA ALA A 88 16.13 -0.64 -2.31
C ALA A 88 16.27 0.77 -1.70
N TYR A 89 17.18 0.90 -0.74
CA TYR A 89 17.47 2.17 -0.08
C TYR A 89 18.10 3.16 -1.06
N LEU A 90 19.12 2.77 -1.82
CA LEU A 90 19.73 3.61 -2.87
C LEU A 90 18.69 4.15 -3.84
N ASN A 91 17.84 3.27 -4.38
CA ASN A 91 16.80 3.68 -5.31
C ASN A 91 15.78 4.62 -4.66
N SER A 92 15.34 4.34 -3.44
CA SER A 92 14.36 5.18 -2.74
C SER A 92 14.97 6.50 -2.24
N TYR A 93 16.24 6.52 -1.85
CA TYR A 93 16.92 7.71 -1.33
C TYR A 93 17.20 8.72 -2.44
N TYR A 94 17.75 8.26 -3.56
CA TYR A 94 18.17 9.11 -4.69
C TYR A 94 17.05 9.41 -5.70
N GLY A 95 15.95 8.65 -5.73
CA GLY A 95 14.79 8.99 -6.56
C GLY A 95 14.27 10.39 -6.22
N THR A 96 13.96 11.22 -7.22
CA THR A 96 13.44 12.57 -7.02
C THR A 96 11.91 12.60 -6.97
N GLY A 97 11.35 13.75 -6.67
CA GLY A 97 9.91 13.94 -6.54
C GLY A 97 9.37 13.60 -5.16
N MET A 98 8.05 13.49 -5.08
CA MET A 98 7.37 13.20 -3.82
C MET A 98 7.55 11.72 -3.45
N LYS A 99 8.25 11.46 -2.34
CA LYS A 99 8.42 10.10 -1.82
C LYS A 99 7.07 9.48 -1.52
N ASN A 100 6.76 8.37 -2.17
CA ASN A 100 5.56 7.59 -1.90
C ASN A 100 5.70 6.82 -0.57
N LEU A 101 4.66 6.12 -0.15
CA LEU A 101 4.65 5.37 1.12
C LEU A 101 5.70 4.25 1.15
N VAL A 102 5.95 3.61 0.01
CA VAL A 102 6.97 2.57 -0.14
C VAL A 102 8.37 3.14 0.07
N ASP A 103 8.69 4.26 -0.58
CA ASP A 103 9.99 4.92 -0.44
C ASP A 103 10.24 5.34 1.01
N LYS A 104 9.23 5.94 1.65
CA LYS A 104 9.31 6.31 3.06
C LYS A 104 9.55 5.11 3.96
N ALA A 105 8.89 3.98 3.70
CA ALA A 105 9.07 2.75 4.48
C ALA A 105 10.49 2.20 4.35
N VAL A 106 11.04 2.16 3.12
CA VAL A 106 12.42 1.70 2.87
C VAL A 106 13.42 2.62 3.55
N ILE A 107 13.27 3.95 3.40
CA ILE A 107 14.18 4.93 4.00
C ILE A 107 14.14 4.87 5.52
N THR A 108 12.94 4.78 6.12
CA THR A 108 12.78 4.67 7.57
C THR A 108 13.47 3.42 8.09
N TYR A 109 13.16 2.26 7.51
CA TYR A 109 13.75 0.98 7.90
C TYR A 109 15.27 0.97 7.71
N GLY A 110 15.78 1.48 6.59
CA GLY A 110 17.20 1.55 6.30
C GLY A 110 17.96 2.48 7.25
N ASN A 111 17.36 3.59 7.67
CA ASN A 111 17.96 4.49 8.68
C ASN A 111 18.06 3.80 10.06
N GLU A 112 17.05 3.03 10.45
CA GLU A 112 17.05 2.26 11.70
C GLU A 112 18.12 1.15 11.70
N HIS A 113 18.55 0.69 10.51
CA HIS A 113 19.56 -0.36 10.32
C HIS A 113 20.91 0.15 9.80
N ASN A 114 21.18 1.46 9.91
CA ASN A 114 22.43 2.11 9.51
C ASN A 114 22.83 1.91 8.03
N ILE A 115 21.84 1.66 7.14
CA ILE A 115 22.11 1.50 5.71
C ILE A 115 22.67 2.80 5.10
N LYS A 116 22.26 3.95 5.63
CA LYS A 116 22.74 5.25 5.16
C LYS A 116 24.26 5.36 5.21
N GLU A 117 24.90 4.80 6.23
CA GLU A 117 26.37 4.83 6.38
C GLU A 117 27.08 4.00 5.31
N LYS A 118 26.42 2.95 4.82
CA LYS A 118 26.98 2.05 3.80
C LYS A 118 26.91 2.60 2.38
N ILE A 119 26.13 3.64 2.17
CA ILE A 119 25.93 4.23 0.84
C ILE A 119 26.58 5.60 0.69
N VAL A 120 27.43 6.02 1.62
CA VAL A 120 28.07 7.35 1.63
C VAL A 120 28.90 7.59 0.37
N ASP A 121 29.54 6.55 -0.16
CA ASP A 121 30.43 6.63 -1.33
C ASP A 121 29.67 6.58 -2.67
N TYR A 122 28.32 6.52 -2.62
CA TYR A 122 27.50 6.56 -3.82
C TYR A 122 27.06 7.98 -4.15
N GLU A 123 27.24 8.37 -5.40
CA GLU A 123 26.76 9.65 -5.93
C GLU A 123 25.64 9.43 -6.93
N LYS A 124 24.57 10.24 -6.85
CA LYS A 124 23.52 10.22 -7.86
C LYS A 124 24.04 10.84 -9.15
N VAL A 125 23.82 10.13 -10.27
CA VAL A 125 24.14 10.59 -11.62
C VAL A 125 22.86 11.01 -12.36
N ASP A 126 21.90 10.10 -12.46
CA ASP A 126 20.66 10.31 -13.22
C ASP A 126 19.50 9.48 -12.62
N GLU A 127 18.32 9.65 -13.18
CA GLU A 127 17.18 8.80 -12.90
C GLU A 127 16.27 8.63 -14.12
N ILE A 128 15.63 7.47 -14.20
CA ILE A 128 14.55 7.22 -15.15
C ILE A 128 13.26 7.18 -14.34
N PRO A 129 12.44 8.24 -14.40
CA PRO A 129 11.25 8.38 -13.55
C PRO A 129 10.26 7.23 -13.71
N PHE A 130 9.39 7.05 -12.70
CA PHE A 130 8.32 6.08 -12.76
C PHE A 130 7.38 6.38 -13.94
N ASP A 131 7.04 5.34 -14.67
CA ASP A 131 6.06 5.41 -15.74
C ASP A 131 4.99 4.34 -15.54
N TYR A 132 3.72 4.72 -15.65
CA TYR A 132 2.58 3.82 -15.43
C TYR A 132 2.49 2.68 -16.44
N THR A 133 3.00 2.88 -17.65
CA THR A 133 3.05 1.83 -18.68
C THR A 133 4.15 0.81 -18.36
N ARG A 134 5.32 1.29 -17.98
CA ARG A 134 6.47 0.46 -17.60
C ARG A 134 6.35 -0.14 -16.19
N LYS A 135 5.65 0.53 -15.28
CA LYS A 135 5.48 0.17 -13.86
C LYS A 135 6.79 -0.04 -13.09
N ILE A 136 7.83 0.63 -13.52
CA ILE A 136 9.17 0.59 -12.93
C ILE A 136 9.77 2.00 -12.87
N MET A 137 10.75 2.18 -12.01
CA MET A 137 11.61 3.37 -11.96
C MET A 137 13.06 2.96 -11.71
N SER A 138 14.00 3.74 -12.25
CA SER A 138 15.41 3.49 -12.08
C SER A 138 16.15 4.72 -11.54
N VAL A 139 17.16 4.47 -10.73
CA VAL A 139 18.12 5.47 -10.30
C VAL A 139 19.50 5.01 -10.75
N VAL A 140 20.28 5.95 -11.27
CA VAL A 140 21.65 5.72 -11.66
C VAL A 140 22.57 6.36 -10.63
N VAL A 141 23.42 5.55 -10.05
CA VAL A 141 24.40 5.98 -9.06
C VAL A 141 25.82 5.64 -9.56
N LYS A 142 26.77 6.47 -9.18
CA LYS A 142 28.20 6.22 -9.37
C LYS A 142 28.78 5.74 -8.06
N HIS A 143 29.63 4.72 -8.14
CA HIS A 143 30.43 4.24 -7.04
C HIS A 143 31.79 3.79 -7.60
N ASP A 144 32.85 4.38 -7.11
CA ASP A 144 34.17 4.25 -7.69
C ASP A 144 34.19 4.64 -9.20
N ASP A 145 34.74 3.80 -10.05
CA ASP A 145 34.88 4.03 -11.49
C ASP A 145 33.72 3.43 -12.34
N HIS A 146 32.61 3.06 -11.74
CA HIS A 146 31.50 2.47 -12.48
C HIS A 146 30.14 3.05 -12.09
N TYR A 147 29.24 3.02 -13.05
CA TYR A 147 27.84 3.39 -12.86
C TYR A 147 27.00 2.15 -12.52
N ARG A 148 25.97 2.34 -11.75
CA ARG A 148 25.01 1.30 -11.42
C ARG A 148 23.60 1.81 -11.61
N ILE A 149 22.86 1.15 -12.51
CA ILE A 149 21.45 1.35 -12.68
C ILE A 149 20.73 0.43 -11.68
N ILE A 150 19.89 1.00 -10.84
CA ILE A 150 19.09 0.25 -9.84
C ILE A 150 17.64 0.51 -10.15
N THR A 151 16.92 -0.55 -10.52
CA THR A 151 15.52 -0.49 -10.96
C THR A 151 14.64 -1.20 -9.95
N LYS A 152 13.51 -0.58 -9.61
CA LYS A 152 12.47 -1.20 -8.80
C LYS A 152 11.11 -1.09 -9.47
N GLY A 153 10.23 -2.04 -9.20
CA GLY A 153 8.85 -2.01 -9.68
C GLY A 153 8.15 -3.35 -9.70
N ALA A 154 7.15 -3.45 -10.59
CA ALA A 154 6.35 -4.66 -10.74
C ALA A 154 7.21 -5.85 -11.18
N LEU A 155 7.02 -7.00 -10.51
CA LEU A 155 7.82 -8.20 -10.74
C LEU A 155 7.87 -8.61 -12.21
N GLU A 156 6.72 -8.64 -12.87
CA GLU A 156 6.63 -9.05 -14.27
C GLU A 156 7.46 -8.15 -15.20
N GLU A 157 7.46 -6.85 -14.94
CA GLU A 157 8.18 -5.87 -15.74
C GLU A 157 9.70 -5.91 -15.48
N ILE A 158 10.10 -6.17 -14.24
CA ILE A 158 11.51 -6.38 -13.88
C ILE A 158 12.04 -7.66 -14.54
N LEU A 159 11.31 -8.78 -14.45
CA LEU A 159 11.74 -10.05 -15.04
C LEU A 159 11.92 -9.99 -16.56
N LYS A 160 11.09 -9.22 -17.29
CA LYS A 160 11.24 -9.00 -18.74
C LYS A 160 12.57 -8.33 -19.11
N ARG A 161 13.18 -7.59 -18.19
CA ARG A 161 14.41 -6.83 -18.39
C ARG A 161 15.65 -7.53 -17.87
N CYS A 162 15.46 -8.64 -17.14
CA CYS A 162 16.56 -9.39 -16.55
C CYS A 162 16.96 -10.56 -17.44
N THR A 163 18.26 -10.73 -17.64
CA THR A 163 18.87 -11.89 -18.31
C THR A 163 19.59 -12.80 -17.33
N THR A 164 20.00 -12.25 -16.19
CA THR A 164 20.76 -12.94 -15.16
C THR A 164 20.15 -12.71 -13.77
N VAL A 165 20.61 -13.50 -12.83
CA VAL A 165 20.20 -13.46 -11.43
C VAL A 165 21.41 -13.55 -10.52
N LYS A 166 21.39 -12.85 -9.38
CA LYS A 166 22.45 -12.92 -8.37
C LYS A 166 22.12 -14.00 -7.34
N ILE A 167 22.98 -15.03 -7.23
CA ILE A 167 22.88 -16.12 -6.27
C ILE A 167 24.21 -16.27 -5.55
N ASN A 168 24.23 -16.12 -4.24
CA ASN A 168 25.45 -16.22 -3.39
C ASN A 168 26.61 -15.32 -3.89
N GLY A 169 26.29 -14.15 -4.41
CA GLY A 169 27.30 -13.21 -4.94
C GLY A 169 27.69 -13.44 -6.40
N GLU A 170 27.32 -14.55 -7.00
CA GLU A 170 27.60 -14.89 -8.40
C GLU A 170 26.43 -14.53 -9.32
N HIS A 171 26.72 -14.17 -10.56
CA HIS A 171 25.72 -13.96 -11.60
C HIS A 171 25.53 -15.26 -12.40
N LYS A 172 24.29 -15.70 -12.52
CA LYS A 172 23.89 -16.90 -13.30
C LYS A 172 22.80 -16.52 -14.28
N ASP A 173 22.69 -17.22 -15.39
CA ASP A 173 21.64 -17.03 -16.35
C ASP A 173 20.27 -17.28 -15.73
N LEU A 174 19.32 -16.39 -16.00
CA LEU A 174 17.96 -16.47 -15.49
C LEU A 174 17.16 -17.53 -16.25
N THR A 175 17.05 -18.73 -15.69
CA THR A 175 16.34 -19.85 -16.29
C THR A 175 14.83 -19.80 -16.04
N GLN A 176 14.04 -20.51 -16.84
CA GLN A 176 12.58 -20.60 -16.65
C GLN A 176 12.20 -21.20 -15.30
N ASN A 177 12.97 -22.17 -14.79
CA ASN A 177 12.75 -22.73 -13.47
C ASN A 177 12.97 -21.71 -12.36
N MET A 178 13.97 -20.83 -12.49
CA MET A 178 14.20 -19.74 -11.55
C MET A 178 13.07 -18.72 -11.59
N ILE A 179 12.59 -18.37 -12.79
CA ILE A 179 11.43 -17.47 -12.95
C ILE A 179 10.18 -18.06 -12.26
N ALA A 180 9.94 -19.36 -12.40
CA ALA A 180 8.83 -20.03 -11.74
C ALA A 180 8.95 -19.97 -10.20
N ASN A 181 10.15 -20.21 -9.66
CA ASN A 181 10.43 -20.11 -8.22
C ASN A 181 10.26 -18.67 -7.70
N ILE A 182 10.77 -17.68 -8.46
CA ILE A 182 10.62 -16.26 -8.14
C ILE A 182 9.14 -15.89 -8.06
N ASN A 183 8.34 -16.29 -9.05
CA ASN A 183 6.91 -16.03 -9.06
C ASN A 183 6.18 -16.74 -7.91
N SER A 184 6.58 -17.96 -7.57
CA SER A 184 6.02 -18.68 -6.40
C SER A 184 6.30 -17.94 -5.11
N ASN A 185 7.54 -17.54 -4.86
CA ASN A 185 7.92 -16.78 -3.67
C ASN A 185 7.15 -15.46 -3.55
N ALA A 186 7.00 -14.73 -4.66
CA ALA A 186 6.23 -13.49 -4.68
C ALA A 186 4.75 -13.73 -4.40
N LYS A 187 4.18 -14.80 -4.95
CA LYS A 187 2.79 -15.21 -4.70
C LYS A 187 2.56 -15.58 -3.25
N ASP A 188 3.49 -16.32 -2.64
CA ASP A 188 3.39 -16.70 -1.22
C ASP A 188 3.42 -15.49 -0.30
N LEU A 189 4.22 -14.48 -0.62
CA LEU A 189 4.22 -13.20 0.09
C LEU A 189 2.90 -12.43 -0.11
N ALA A 190 2.37 -12.41 -1.33
CA ALA A 190 1.09 -11.78 -1.63
C ALA A 190 -0.07 -12.47 -0.90
N LEU A 191 -0.07 -13.79 -0.78
CA LEU A 191 -1.05 -14.55 0.00
C LEU A 191 -0.99 -14.23 1.51
N GLN A 192 0.17 -13.81 2.00
CA GLN A 192 0.33 -13.28 3.37
C GLN A 192 -0.12 -11.82 3.50
N GLY A 193 -0.68 -11.22 2.45
CA GLY A 193 -1.17 -9.84 2.43
C GLY A 193 -0.09 -8.79 2.20
N MET A 194 1.10 -9.19 1.77
CA MET A 194 2.22 -8.27 1.51
C MET A 194 2.18 -7.77 0.06
N GLN A 195 2.52 -6.51 -0.12
CA GLN A 195 2.84 -5.94 -1.42
C GLN A 195 4.31 -6.22 -1.73
N VAL A 196 4.57 -6.82 -2.89
CA VAL A 196 5.92 -7.19 -3.32
C VAL A 196 6.40 -6.23 -4.41
N ILE A 197 7.63 -5.73 -4.25
CA ILE A 197 8.32 -4.91 -5.24
C ILE A 197 9.64 -5.58 -5.57
N ALA A 198 9.86 -5.84 -6.84
CA ALA A 198 11.08 -6.46 -7.35
C ALA A 198 12.18 -5.42 -7.56
N LEU A 199 13.43 -5.88 -7.46
CA LEU A 199 14.64 -5.12 -7.66
C LEU A 199 15.54 -5.80 -8.67
N ALA A 200 16.10 -4.99 -9.56
CA ALA A 200 17.16 -5.38 -10.49
C ALA A 200 18.27 -4.35 -10.50
N SER A 201 19.46 -4.74 -10.90
CA SER A 201 20.56 -3.81 -11.11
C SER A 201 21.37 -4.16 -12.36
N LYS A 202 22.03 -3.17 -12.91
CA LYS A 202 22.99 -3.33 -14.01
C LYS A 202 24.22 -2.48 -13.72
N ARG A 203 25.40 -3.04 -13.97
CA ARG A 203 26.66 -2.33 -13.88
C ARG A 203 27.03 -1.82 -15.26
N GLU A 204 27.33 -0.54 -15.36
CA GLU A 204 27.81 0.11 -16.57
C GLU A 204 29.19 0.72 -16.33
N TYR A 205 30.08 0.58 -17.30
CA TYR A 205 31.44 1.11 -17.23
C TYR A 205 31.68 2.31 -18.16
N SER A 206 30.74 2.63 -19.05
CA SER A 206 30.83 3.77 -19.96
C SER A 206 30.47 5.07 -19.23
N GLY A 207 31.31 6.10 -19.38
CA GLY A 207 31.09 7.46 -18.86
C GLY A 207 29.93 8.19 -19.55
N LYS A 208 28.73 7.66 -19.42
CA LYS A 208 27.48 8.18 -19.95
C LYS A 208 26.77 8.96 -18.84
N ASP A 209 26.45 10.22 -19.09
CA ASP A 209 25.82 11.09 -18.10
C ASP A 209 24.29 11.10 -18.18
N ILE A 210 23.72 10.65 -19.30
CA ILE A 210 22.28 10.64 -19.54
C ILE A 210 21.81 9.21 -19.82
N PHE A 211 20.84 8.75 -19.04
CA PHE A 211 20.24 7.42 -19.13
C PHE A 211 18.78 7.51 -19.51
N ASN A 212 18.29 6.48 -20.19
CA ASN A 212 16.90 6.41 -20.63
C ASN A 212 16.34 4.98 -20.53
N SER A 213 15.08 4.78 -20.90
CA SER A 213 14.40 3.49 -20.74
C SER A 213 15.03 2.33 -21.54
N SER A 214 15.83 2.59 -22.57
CA SER A 214 16.55 1.52 -23.32
C SER A 214 17.71 0.94 -22.51
N ASP A 215 18.23 1.67 -21.53
CA ASP A 215 19.29 1.21 -20.64
C ASP A 215 18.78 0.20 -19.59
N GLU A 216 17.46 0.16 -19.36
CA GLU A 216 16.79 -0.80 -18.49
C GLU A 216 16.65 -2.19 -19.16
N SER A 217 17.73 -2.73 -19.67
CA SER A 217 17.81 -4.02 -20.35
C SER A 217 19.02 -4.81 -19.90
N GLU A 218 19.02 -6.13 -20.09
CA GLU A 218 20.10 -7.05 -19.70
C GLU A 218 20.49 -6.89 -18.22
N MET A 219 19.47 -6.78 -17.36
CA MET A 219 19.66 -6.53 -15.94
C MET A 219 19.89 -7.83 -15.17
N VAL A 220 20.42 -7.69 -13.97
CA VAL A 220 20.57 -8.75 -12.97
C VAL A 220 19.40 -8.67 -12.01
N PHE A 221 18.60 -9.71 -11.90
CA PHE A 221 17.57 -9.80 -10.87
C PHE A 221 18.23 -9.95 -9.50
N ILE A 222 17.89 -9.07 -8.56
CA ILE A 222 18.49 -9.02 -7.22
C ILE A 222 17.62 -9.73 -6.18
N GLY A 223 16.32 -9.44 -6.17
CA GLY A 223 15.38 -9.97 -5.19
C GLY A 223 14.15 -9.11 -5.04
N PHE A 224 13.54 -9.19 -3.85
CA PHE A 224 12.29 -8.48 -3.54
C PHE A 224 12.41 -7.71 -2.24
N VAL A 225 11.64 -6.64 -2.16
CA VAL A 225 11.22 -6.04 -0.90
C VAL A 225 9.72 -6.23 -0.74
N ALA A 226 9.29 -6.66 0.44
CA ALA A 226 7.90 -6.94 0.72
C ALA A 226 7.40 -6.03 1.86
N PHE A 227 6.23 -5.46 1.65
CA PHE A 227 5.63 -4.46 2.51
C PHE A 227 4.29 -4.95 3.04
N LEU A 228 4.02 -4.63 4.28
CA LEU A 228 2.72 -4.86 4.90
C LEU A 228 2.08 -3.51 5.23
N ASP A 229 0.78 -3.42 4.95
CA ASP A 229 -0.08 -2.36 5.45
C ASP A 229 -0.78 -2.89 6.71
N PRO A 230 -0.27 -2.56 7.92
CA PRO A 230 -0.74 -3.19 9.14
C PRO A 230 -2.19 -2.80 9.46
N PRO A 231 -3.04 -3.74 9.88
CA PRO A 231 -4.40 -3.43 10.29
C PRO A 231 -4.40 -2.56 11.56
N LYS A 232 -5.42 -1.72 11.70
CA LYS A 232 -5.67 -1.00 12.95
C LYS A 232 -5.96 -1.99 14.08
N LYS A 233 -5.55 -1.66 15.30
CA LYS A 233 -5.64 -2.57 16.46
C LYS A 233 -7.06 -3.03 16.78
N ASP A 234 -8.04 -2.19 16.49
CA ASP A 234 -9.46 -2.39 16.79
C ASP A 234 -10.28 -3.07 15.67
N VAL A 235 -9.71 -3.24 14.48
CA VAL A 235 -10.42 -3.79 13.31
C VAL A 235 -11.02 -5.17 13.60
N LYS A 236 -10.25 -6.08 14.20
CA LYS A 236 -10.72 -7.43 14.49
C LYS A 236 -11.94 -7.40 15.43
N THR A 237 -11.89 -6.56 16.46
CA THR A 237 -13.00 -6.38 17.41
C THR A 237 -14.19 -5.71 16.74
N THR A 238 -13.95 -4.70 15.91
CA THR A 238 -15.01 -3.99 15.18
C THR A 238 -15.75 -4.92 14.22
N ILE A 239 -15.04 -5.74 13.43
CA ILE A 239 -15.67 -6.71 12.52
C ILE A 239 -16.47 -7.76 13.32
N LYS A 240 -15.96 -8.22 14.46
CA LYS A 240 -16.67 -9.15 15.33
C LYS A 240 -17.97 -8.53 15.85
N ASN A 241 -17.93 -7.31 16.35
CA ASN A 241 -19.10 -6.59 16.85
C ASN A 241 -20.13 -6.38 15.73
N LEU A 242 -19.71 -5.98 14.54
CA LEU A 242 -20.62 -5.83 13.38
C LEU A 242 -21.34 -7.14 13.08
N LYS A 243 -20.64 -8.27 13.11
CA LYS A 243 -21.23 -9.59 12.91
C LYS A 243 -22.25 -9.96 14.01
N GLU A 244 -21.99 -9.59 15.26
CA GLU A 244 -22.93 -9.79 16.39
C GLU A 244 -24.20 -8.97 16.21
N TYR A 245 -24.13 -7.80 15.56
CA TYR A 245 -25.28 -6.99 15.16
C TYR A 245 -25.95 -7.44 13.86
N GLY A 246 -25.54 -8.58 13.28
CA GLY A 246 -26.10 -9.12 12.04
C GLY A 246 -25.56 -8.47 10.76
N VAL A 247 -24.53 -7.61 10.86
CA VAL A 247 -23.95 -6.92 9.70
C VAL A 247 -22.81 -7.74 9.12
N THR A 248 -22.95 -8.13 7.85
CA THR A 248 -21.90 -8.80 7.08
C THR A 248 -20.93 -7.77 6.51
N THR A 249 -19.63 -7.90 6.82
CA THR A 249 -18.60 -7.01 6.29
C THR A 249 -17.99 -7.59 5.02
N LYS A 250 -17.97 -6.80 3.93
CA LYS A 250 -17.26 -7.10 2.69
C LYS A 250 -16.12 -6.11 2.50
N ILE A 251 -14.91 -6.64 2.33
CA ILE A 251 -13.70 -5.81 2.12
C ILE A 251 -13.47 -5.68 0.63
N LEU A 252 -13.44 -4.45 0.14
CA LEU A 252 -13.13 -4.10 -1.23
C LEU A 252 -11.64 -3.72 -1.29
N THR A 253 -10.94 -4.20 -2.31
CA THR A 253 -9.53 -3.84 -2.55
C THR A 253 -9.37 -3.59 -4.03
N GLY A 254 -8.61 -2.54 -4.36
CA GLY A 254 -8.23 -2.20 -5.73
C GLY A 254 -7.09 -3.07 -6.22
#